data_da5a832f4eb3e3ba184ae8bd1038526c
#
_entry.id   da5a832f4eb3e3ba184ae8bd1038526c
#
_cell.length_a   1.000
_cell.length_b   1.000
_cell.length_c   1.000
_cell.angle_alpha   90.00
_cell.angle_beta   90.00
_cell.angle_gamma   90.00
#
_symmetry.space_group_name_H-M   'P 1'
#
loop_
_entity.id
_entity.type
_entity.pdbx_description
1 polymer ?
#
loop_
_entity_poly.entity_id
_entity_poly.type
_entity_poly.pdbx_seq_one_letter_code
_entity_poly.pdbx_strand_id
1 'polypeptide(L)'
;MDRTILANIAADITLKRFFTDTDVSVISRNFENGDYAVLIKHVDPRYEYGYEYMGIYNFNSVEVAKERHKIMLEVMAGERLIPDERKYRSNLLH
;
A
#
# COMPACT_ATOMS: atom_id res chain seq x y z
N MET A 1 14.10 5.15 5.22
CA MET A 1 14.01 5.24 3.74
C MET A 1 14.06 6.71 3.32
N ASP A 2 14.75 7.00 2.25
CA ASP A 2 14.80 8.35 1.67
C ASP A 2 13.41 8.79 1.22
N ARG A 3 13.06 10.05 1.48
CA ARG A 3 11.78 10.64 1.08
C ARG A 3 11.54 10.54 -0.43
N THR A 4 12.61 10.68 -1.21
CA THR A 4 12.52 10.62 -2.68
C THR A 4 12.01 9.26 -3.16
N ILE A 5 12.44 8.18 -2.53
CA ILE A 5 12.00 6.83 -2.87
C ILE A 5 10.49 6.71 -2.63
N LEU A 6 10.02 7.14 -1.47
CA LEU A 6 8.59 7.07 -1.15
C LEU A 6 7.77 8.00 -2.04
N ALA A 7 8.28 9.20 -2.32
CA ALA A 7 7.61 10.15 -3.21
C ALA A 7 7.47 9.58 -4.63
N ASN A 8 8.50 8.90 -5.14
CA ASN A 8 8.44 8.27 -6.46
C ASN A 8 7.41 7.12 -6.49
N ILE A 9 7.34 6.33 -5.43
CA ILE A 9 6.32 5.27 -5.31
C ILE A 9 4.92 5.89 -5.28
N ALA A 10 4.73 6.93 -4.47
CA ALA A 10 3.45 7.63 -4.37
C ALA A 10 3.01 8.21 -5.72
N ALA A 11 3.94 8.82 -6.45
CA ALA A 11 3.67 9.36 -7.79
C ALA A 11 3.27 8.26 -8.78
N ASP A 12 3.97 7.13 -8.75
CA ASP A 12 3.69 5.99 -9.63
C ASP A 12 2.29 5.42 -9.38
N ILE A 13 1.93 5.13 -8.14
CA ILE A 13 0.62 4.55 -7.83
C ILE A 13 -0.51 5.56 -8.05
N THR A 14 -0.26 6.85 -7.79
CA THR A 14 -1.23 7.91 -8.07
C THR A 14 -1.51 8.00 -9.56
N LEU A 15 -0.47 7.94 -10.40
CA LEU A 15 -0.61 7.94 -11.85
C LEU A 15 -1.45 6.72 -12.30
N LYS A 16 -1.10 5.55 -11.84
CA LYS A 16 -1.77 4.30 -12.23
C LYS A 16 -3.22 4.23 -11.76
N ARG A 17 -3.55 4.92 -10.67
CA ARG A 17 -4.91 5.02 -10.16
C ARG A 17 -5.88 5.54 -11.24
N PHE A 18 -5.44 6.43 -12.10
CA PHE A 18 -6.27 7.01 -13.16
C PHE A 18 -6.53 6.04 -14.32
N PHE A 19 -5.78 4.94 -14.40
CA PHE A 19 -5.86 3.98 -15.51
C PHE A 19 -6.40 2.61 -15.10
N THR A 20 -6.93 2.48 -13.89
CA THR A 20 -7.54 1.24 -13.42
C THR A 20 -9.03 1.41 -13.17
N ASP A 21 -9.80 0.35 -13.42
CA ASP A 21 -11.21 0.28 -13.07
C ASP A 21 -11.43 -0.29 -11.65
N THR A 22 -10.37 -0.72 -11.00
CA THR A 22 -10.43 -1.26 -9.63
C THR A 22 -10.76 -0.13 -8.64
N ASP A 23 -11.62 -0.42 -7.67
CA ASP A 23 -12.01 0.56 -6.64
C ASP A 23 -10.89 0.72 -5.62
N VAL A 24 -9.92 1.57 -5.94
CA VAL A 24 -8.75 1.86 -5.12
C VAL A 24 -8.61 3.36 -4.93
N SER A 25 -8.37 3.78 -3.70
CA SER A 25 -7.99 5.15 -3.37
C SER A 25 -6.53 5.19 -2.96
N VAL A 26 -5.81 6.25 -3.34
CA VAL A 26 -4.42 6.48 -2.93
C VAL A 26 -4.40 7.64 -1.94
N ILE A 27 -3.75 7.42 -0.81
CA ILE A 27 -3.70 8.38 0.30
C ILE A 27 -2.24 8.63 0.66
N SER A 28 -1.80 9.90 0.57
CA SER A 28 -0.50 10.32 1.10
C SER A 28 -0.74 11.04 2.42
N ARG A 29 0.00 10.68 3.46
CA ARG A 29 -0.27 11.18 4.80
C ARG A 29 1.01 11.49 5.57
N ASN A 30 1.00 12.62 6.26
CA ASN A 30 1.98 12.96 7.29
C ASN A 30 1.33 12.79 8.66
N PHE A 31 2.05 12.17 9.57
CA PHE A 31 1.59 11.94 10.95
C PHE A 31 2.19 12.98 11.88
N GLU A 32 1.53 13.23 13.02
CA GLU A 32 1.97 14.21 14.01
C GLU A 32 3.36 13.94 14.57
N ASN A 33 3.74 12.67 14.68
CA ASN A 33 5.06 12.27 15.19
C ASN A 33 6.20 12.44 14.18
N GLY A 34 5.92 12.96 13.00
CA GLY A 34 6.92 13.15 11.94
C GLY A 34 7.02 12.01 10.94
N ASP A 35 6.32 10.91 11.16
CA ASP A 35 6.24 9.83 10.19
C ASP A 35 5.39 10.24 8.98
N TYR A 36 5.64 9.60 7.85
CA TYR A 36 4.86 9.81 6.63
C TYR A 36 4.69 8.48 5.89
N ALA A 37 3.62 8.39 5.12
CA ALA A 37 3.25 7.15 4.44
C ALA A 37 2.49 7.43 3.15
N VAL A 38 2.52 6.46 2.25
CA VAL A 38 1.57 6.35 1.16
C VAL A 38 0.77 5.06 1.37
N LEU A 39 -0.56 5.15 1.26
CA LEU A 39 -1.46 4.02 1.47
C LEU A 39 -2.37 3.87 0.27
N ILE A 40 -2.82 2.64 0.05
CA ILE A 40 -3.98 2.37 -0.80
C ILE A 40 -5.11 1.82 0.07
N LYS A 41 -6.34 2.16 -0.32
CA LYS A 41 -7.56 1.55 0.21
C LYS A 41 -8.23 0.83 -0.96
N HIS A 42 -8.39 -0.48 -0.85
CA HIS A 42 -9.08 -1.28 -1.86
C HIS A 42 -10.44 -1.70 -1.32
N VAL A 43 -11.50 -1.39 -2.05
CA VAL A 43 -12.87 -1.78 -1.70
C VAL A 43 -13.24 -2.99 -2.53
N ASP A 44 -13.58 -4.09 -1.86
CA ASP A 44 -13.95 -5.34 -2.52
C ASP A 44 -14.76 -6.20 -1.53
N PRO A 45 -15.89 -6.80 -1.95
CA PRO A 45 -16.73 -7.58 -1.05
C PRO A 45 -16.07 -8.86 -0.51
N ARG A 46 -14.95 -9.27 -1.08
CA ARG A 46 -14.20 -10.45 -0.60
C ARG A 46 -13.43 -10.17 0.70
N TYR A 47 -13.23 -8.89 1.07
CA TYR A 47 -12.65 -8.54 2.37
C TYR A 47 -13.69 -8.69 3.47
N GLU A 48 -13.24 -9.04 4.67
CA GLU A 48 -14.13 -9.24 5.84
C GLU A 48 -15.05 -8.03 6.09
N TYR A 49 -14.52 -6.82 5.97
CA TYR A 49 -15.27 -5.58 6.19
C TYR A 49 -15.59 -4.82 4.90
N GLY A 50 -15.39 -5.45 3.73
CA GLY A 50 -15.64 -4.82 2.45
C GLY A 50 -14.51 -3.94 1.93
N TYR A 51 -13.43 -3.77 2.69
CA TYR A 51 -12.28 -3.00 2.28
C TYR A 51 -11.03 -3.43 3.06
N GLU A 52 -9.87 -3.02 2.57
CA GLU A 52 -8.59 -3.20 3.26
C GLU A 52 -7.62 -2.09 2.87
N TYR A 53 -6.67 -1.81 3.77
CA TYR A 53 -5.61 -0.84 3.55
C TYR A 53 -4.26 -1.53 3.44
N MET A 54 -3.36 -0.93 2.66
CA MET A 54 -1.96 -1.30 2.64
C MET A 54 -1.12 -0.04 2.56
N GLY A 55 -0.07 0.05 3.36
CA GLY A 55 0.76 1.23 3.42
C GLY A 55 2.24 0.95 3.28
N ILE A 56 2.97 1.95 2.79
CA ILE A 56 4.42 2.01 2.82
C ILE A 56 4.80 3.22 3.64
N TYR A 57 5.59 2.99 4.69
CA TYR A 57 5.95 4.02 5.68
C TYR A 57 7.42 4.37 5.55
N ASN A 58 7.78 5.59 5.98
CA ASN A 58 9.16 6.08 5.98
C ASN A 58 10.12 5.15 6.75
N PHE A 59 9.63 4.45 7.77
CA PHE A 59 10.45 3.53 8.57
C PHE A 59 10.59 2.12 7.98
N ASN A 60 9.92 1.83 6.88
CA ASN A 60 10.12 0.56 6.17
C ASN A 60 11.48 0.56 5.48
N SER A 61 12.08 -0.63 5.33
CA SER A 61 13.28 -0.79 4.51
C SER A 61 12.96 -0.61 3.03
N VAL A 62 13.98 -0.36 2.22
CA VAL A 62 13.81 -0.24 0.77
C VAL A 62 13.27 -1.54 0.18
N GLU A 63 13.72 -2.69 0.68
CA GLU A 63 13.26 -4.01 0.23
C GLU A 63 11.77 -4.20 0.51
N VAL A 64 11.34 -3.86 1.73
CA VAL A 64 9.91 -3.92 2.09
C VAL A 64 9.10 -2.96 1.23
N ALA A 65 9.60 -1.75 1.01
CA ALA A 65 8.92 -0.77 0.17
C ALA A 65 8.75 -1.27 -1.27
N LYS A 66 9.77 -1.88 -1.84
CA LYS A 66 9.72 -2.44 -3.21
C LYS A 66 8.71 -3.58 -3.30
N GLU A 67 8.69 -4.47 -2.33
CA GLU A 67 7.74 -5.58 -2.32
C GLU A 67 6.31 -5.09 -2.16
N ARG A 68 6.06 -4.17 -1.25
CA ARG A 68 4.72 -3.60 -1.04
C ARG A 68 4.26 -2.80 -2.26
N HIS A 69 5.16 -2.07 -2.90
CA HIS A 69 4.86 -1.36 -4.15
C HIS A 69 4.39 -2.33 -5.24
N LYS A 70 5.10 -3.45 -5.40
CA LYS A 70 4.73 -4.51 -6.34
C LYS A 70 3.33 -5.05 -6.04
N ILE A 71 3.04 -5.35 -4.78
CA ILE A 71 1.73 -5.85 -4.35
C ILE A 71 0.64 -4.82 -4.64
N MET A 72 0.88 -3.55 -4.34
CA MET A 72 -0.07 -2.47 -4.62
C MET A 72 -0.42 -2.40 -6.10
N LEU A 73 0.58 -2.53 -6.99
CA LEU A 73 0.35 -2.54 -8.43
C LEU A 73 -0.48 -3.74 -8.87
N GLU A 74 -0.23 -4.91 -8.30
CA GLU A 74 -1.01 -6.12 -8.58
C GLU A 74 -2.46 -5.97 -8.12
N VAL A 75 -2.68 -5.38 -6.94
CA VAL A 75 -4.03 -5.08 -6.43
C VAL A 75 -4.76 -4.10 -7.36
N MET A 76 -4.08 -3.03 -7.77
CA MET A 76 -4.64 -2.02 -8.66
C MET A 76 -4.95 -2.57 -10.05
N ALA A 77 -4.20 -3.56 -10.50
CA ALA A 77 -4.47 -4.27 -11.75
C ALA A 77 -5.61 -5.28 -11.65
N GLY A 78 -6.17 -5.47 -10.46
CA GLY A 78 -7.24 -6.43 -10.24
C GLY A 78 -6.78 -7.88 -10.14
N GLU A 79 -5.47 -8.10 -9.97
CA GLU A 79 -4.87 -9.44 -10.00
C GLU A 79 -4.93 -10.16 -8.65
N ARG A 80 -5.10 -9.41 -7.56
CA ARG A 80 -5.12 -9.98 -6.21
C ARG A 80 -5.75 -9.03 -5.20
N LEU A 81 -6.05 -9.56 -4.01
CA LEU A 81 -6.44 -8.77 -2.84
C LEU A 81 -5.19 -8.34 -2.05
N ILE A 82 -5.34 -7.31 -1.24
CA ILE A 82 -4.34 -6.95 -0.23
C ILE A 82 -4.22 -8.10 0.76
N PRO A 83 -2.99 -8.57 1.06
CA PRO A 83 -2.80 -9.67 2.01
C PRO A 83 -3.21 -9.28 3.42
N ASP A 84 -3.66 -10.26 4.21
CA ASP A 84 -4.00 -10.03 5.62
C ASP A 84 -2.72 -9.75 6.41
N GLU A 85 -2.49 -8.49 6.75
CA GLU A 85 -1.30 -8.06 7.48
C GLU A 85 -1.21 -8.68 8.88
N ARG A 86 -2.34 -9.01 9.51
CA ARG A 86 -2.33 -9.66 10.80
C ARG A 86 -1.72 -11.06 10.70
N LYS A 87 -2.08 -11.81 9.67
CA LYS A 87 -1.50 -13.11 9.37
C LYS A 87 -0.02 -12.99 9.06
N TYR A 88 0.35 -11.97 8.28
CA TYR A 88 1.73 -11.70 7.90
C TYR A 88 2.58 -11.35 9.13
N ARG A 89 2.06 -10.51 10.05
CA ARG A 89 2.74 -10.16 11.30
C ARG A 89 2.96 -11.37 12.19
N SER A 90 1.97 -12.25 12.32
CA SER A 90 2.09 -13.49 13.10
C SER A 90 3.22 -14.36 12.57
N ASN A 91 3.37 -14.47 11.26
CA ASN A 91 4.44 -15.24 10.64
C ASN A 91 5.82 -14.61 10.85
N LEU A 92 5.90 -13.29 10.95
CA LEU A 92 7.16 -12.58 11.19
C LEU A 92 7.61 -12.66 12.65
N LEU A 93 6.68 -12.81 13.59
CA LEU A 93 6.96 -12.90 15.02
C LEU A 93 7.38 -14.30 15.47
N HIS A 94 7.25 -15.26 14.63
CA HIS A 94 7.62 -16.65 14.85
C HIS A 94 8.80 -17.06 13.99
#